data_5343df4ec3a2154d4cc7f05697a4b8eb
#
_entry.id   5343df4ec3a2154d4cc7f05697a4b8eb
#
_cell.length_a   1.000
_cell.length_b   1.000
_cell.length_c   1.000
_cell.angle_alpha   90.00
_cell.angle_beta   90.00
_cell.angle_gamma   90.00
#
_symmetry.space_group_name_H-M   'P 1'
#
loop_
_entity.id
_entity.type
_entity.pdbx_description
1 polymer ?
#
loop_
_entity_poly.entity_id
_entity_poly.type
_entity_poly.pdbx_seq_one_letter_code
_entity_poly.pdbx_strand_id
1 'polypeptide(L)'
;MKLKKLVSLAMAGLMAASLAGCGSGGGKDTTGTTEANVAVEASQSDSDADATTTSADGIKSYADIELGTDFTDLSAEIKFYNNRTDLDSDDYNGKNWKQYLEDFNKEYPNIKVDVITDTNYAEDALTHLQSGTYETVMCIPAVDMADLSTYFMSYGDYDTMSKLVNYSNRWLYQGQVYGVPLTATTQGIVYNKKVFADAGVTEIPKTPEEFLAALKAIKDNNPDCIPLYTNYAAGWTMGAWDDYISITATGDSTYKNQKLAHTKNPFKDYGDDTHAYAVYKILYDAVAQGLTEEDYSTTDWESCKGMINNGEIGCMVLGSWSYPQMEAGGPNADDIGYIPFPMTVNGKQYASSGADYCYGINVNASDDEKQAALVFVKWMTEKSGYAYNEDSLALVPGADSKISFDGVDFVADEPALDGEEDYLNQLNSESELNVSNGGNDKIQAIIEHAKNGDMSFDDIMNEWNQKWSDAQDACSIEVTEE
;
A
#
# COMPACT_ATOMS: atom_id res chain seq x y z
N MET A 1 -38.62 -2.75 24.94
CA MET A 1 -38.87 -1.69 25.94
C MET A 1 -37.60 -0.89 26.13
N LYS A 2 -37.58 0.27 25.52
CA LYS A 2 -36.87 1.53 25.86
C LYS A 2 -35.78 1.43 26.94
N LEU A 3 -34.49 1.55 26.50
CA LEU A 3 -33.43 2.37 27.12
C LEU A 3 -32.08 2.09 26.41
N LYS A 4 -31.76 2.74 25.31
CA LYS A 4 -30.43 2.93 24.75
C LYS A 4 -30.54 3.90 23.54
N LYS A 5 -30.83 5.12 23.85
CA LYS A 5 -30.62 6.30 22.96
C LYS A 5 -30.43 7.47 23.90
N LEU A 6 -29.18 7.78 24.24
CA LEU A 6 -28.74 9.03 24.86
C LEU A 6 -27.26 8.88 25.24
N VAL A 7 -26.35 8.95 24.30
CA VAL A 7 -24.97 9.43 24.44
C VAL A 7 -24.46 9.67 23.01
N SER A 8 -24.82 10.75 22.41
CA SER A 8 -24.15 11.31 21.23
C SER A 8 -24.71 12.72 21.03
N LEU A 9 -24.35 13.63 21.93
CA LEU A 9 -24.48 15.08 21.72
C LEU A 9 -23.82 15.83 22.89
N ALA A 10 -22.50 15.91 22.88
CA ALA A 10 -21.77 16.89 23.71
C ALA A 10 -20.28 16.90 23.34
N MET A 11 -19.93 17.38 22.16
CA MET A 11 -18.60 17.93 21.85
C MET A 11 -18.69 18.82 20.61
N ALA A 12 -19.48 19.85 20.69
CA ALA A 12 -19.44 20.97 19.76
C ALA A 12 -19.75 22.23 20.57
N GLY A 13 -18.71 22.92 21.00
CA GLY A 13 -18.91 24.20 21.66
C GLY A 13 -17.82 24.53 22.68
N LEU A 14 -16.62 24.92 22.23
CA LEU A 14 -15.70 25.78 22.97
C LEU A 14 -14.53 26.20 22.05
N MET A 15 -14.79 27.11 21.09
CA MET A 15 -13.75 28.00 20.53
C MET A 15 -14.43 29.18 19.88
N ALA A 16 -14.80 30.15 20.71
CA ALA A 16 -15.06 31.51 20.28
C ALA A 16 -15.02 32.42 21.48
N ALA A 17 -13.87 33.02 21.76
CA ALA A 17 -13.73 34.31 22.45
C ALA A 17 -12.26 34.65 22.72
N SER A 18 -11.61 35.39 21.82
CA SER A 18 -10.62 36.42 22.21
C SER A 18 -10.18 37.22 20.97
N LEU A 19 -11.00 38.17 20.58
CA LEU A 19 -10.63 39.29 19.74
C LEU A 19 -11.21 40.54 20.38
N ALA A 20 -10.39 41.29 21.10
CA ALA A 20 -10.57 42.73 21.32
C ALA A 20 -9.37 43.33 22.07
N GLY A 21 -8.76 44.36 21.48
CA GLY A 21 -7.77 45.21 22.15
C GLY A 21 -6.89 45.95 21.14
N CYS A 22 -7.40 46.92 20.49
CA CYS A 22 -7.19 48.38 20.35
C CYS A 22 -5.77 48.93 20.55
N GLY A 23 -5.39 49.82 19.56
CA GLY A 23 -4.66 51.05 19.81
C GLY A 23 -3.67 51.43 18.71
N SER A 24 -4.03 52.16 17.76
CA SER A 24 -3.89 53.51 17.19
C SER A 24 -2.48 54.15 17.20
N GLY A 25 -2.16 54.76 16.05
CA GLY A 25 -1.22 55.85 15.77
C GLY A 25 -0.18 55.49 14.73
N GLY A 26 -0.10 55.99 13.56
CA GLY A 26 -0.28 57.32 13.00
C GLY A 26 1.05 57.81 12.44
N GLY A 27 1.15 58.09 11.11
CA GLY A 27 2.18 59.00 10.56
C GLY A 27 2.97 58.48 9.35
N LYS A 28 2.52 58.76 8.18
CA LYS A 28 2.99 59.53 6.98
C LYS A 28 4.43 59.38 6.45
N ASP A 29 4.44 59.05 5.15
CA ASP A 29 5.19 59.65 4.00
C ASP A 29 6.74 59.58 3.98
N THR A 30 7.37 59.09 2.95
CA THR A 30 7.62 59.64 1.59
C THR A 30 8.63 58.79 0.83
N THR A 31 8.27 58.55 -0.44
CA THR A 31 9.06 58.51 -1.71
C THR A 31 10.58 58.25 -1.70
N GLY A 32 11.01 57.35 -2.60
CA GLY A 32 12.36 57.36 -3.17
C GLY A 32 12.69 56.15 -4.04
N THR A 33 12.39 56.24 -5.33
CA THR A 33 12.93 55.44 -6.45
C THR A 33 14.44 55.42 -6.49
N THR A 34 15.07 54.28 -6.76
CA THR A 34 16.15 54.18 -7.77
C THR A 34 16.43 52.72 -8.15
N GLU A 35 16.34 52.49 -9.45
CA GLU A 35 16.84 51.30 -10.16
C GLU A 35 18.37 51.27 -10.14
N ALA A 36 18.96 50.11 -10.03
CA ALA A 36 20.31 49.87 -10.50
C ALA A 36 20.45 48.43 -11.02
N ASN A 37 20.41 48.29 -12.34
CA ASN A 37 20.92 47.16 -13.09
C ASN A 37 22.43 46.98 -12.83
N VAL A 38 22.85 45.78 -12.47
CA VAL A 38 24.22 45.33 -12.69
C VAL A 38 24.20 43.94 -13.30
N ALA A 39 24.55 43.87 -14.57
CA ALA A 39 24.90 42.64 -15.26
C ALA A 39 26.27 42.15 -14.74
N VAL A 40 26.39 40.86 -14.44
CA VAL A 40 27.68 40.21 -14.26
C VAL A 40 27.74 38.98 -15.15
N GLU A 41 28.78 38.98 -15.94
CA GLU A 41 29.13 38.02 -16.98
C GLU A 41 29.38 36.61 -16.43
N ALA A 42 29.06 35.63 -17.27
CA ALA A 42 29.41 34.25 -17.11
C ALA A 42 30.92 34.03 -17.24
N SER A 43 31.54 33.41 -16.26
CA SER A 43 32.81 32.72 -16.43
C SER A 43 32.64 31.25 -16.16
N GLN A 44 32.73 30.44 -17.22
CA GLN A 44 32.96 29.01 -17.15
C GLN A 44 34.30 28.72 -16.47
N SER A 45 34.28 27.86 -15.48
CA SER A 45 35.46 27.10 -15.09
C SER A 45 35.03 25.67 -14.82
N ASP A 46 35.46 24.76 -15.72
CA ASP A 46 35.49 23.32 -15.48
C ASP A 46 36.31 23.03 -14.22
N SER A 47 35.70 22.33 -13.28
CA SER A 47 36.45 21.51 -12.34
C SER A 47 35.52 20.39 -11.88
N ASP A 48 35.82 19.17 -12.35
CA ASP A 48 35.38 17.93 -11.70
C ASP A 48 35.71 18.02 -10.21
N ALA A 49 34.71 18.06 -9.39
CA ALA A 49 34.78 17.81 -7.96
C ALA A 49 33.59 16.94 -7.59
N ASP A 50 33.94 15.74 -7.19
CA ASP A 50 33.11 14.76 -6.49
C ASP A 50 32.33 15.49 -5.38
N ALA A 51 31.05 15.80 -5.64
CA ALA A 51 30.19 16.50 -4.68
C ALA A 51 29.49 15.47 -3.83
N THR A 52 30.13 15.05 -2.74
CA THR A 52 29.46 14.44 -1.59
C THR A 52 28.40 15.43 -1.10
N THR A 53 27.14 15.14 -1.37
CA THR A 53 25.99 15.89 -0.85
C THR A 53 25.76 15.50 0.60
N THR A 54 26.44 16.15 1.53
CA THR A 54 26.02 16.16 2.94
C THR A 54 24.79 17.04 3.05
N SER A 55 23.72 16.51 3.66
CA SER A 55 22.57 17.31 4.07
C SER A 55 23.05 18.45 4.99
N ALA A 56 22.27 19.54 5.11
CA ALA A 56 22.61 20.72 5.89
C ALA A 56 22.95 20.43 7.38
N ASP A 57 22.64 19.24 7.87
CA ASP A 57 22.78 18.79 9.27
C ASP A 57 23.95 17.83 9.52
N GLY A 58 24.83 17.62 8.53
CA GLY A 58 25.99 16.72 8.68
C GLY A 58 25.71 15.23 8.55
N ILE A 59 24.45 14.82 8.28
CA ILE A 59 24.05 13.43 8.03
C ILE A 59 24.37 13.03 6.60
N LYS A 60 25.06 11.89 6.41
CA LYS A 60 25.32 11.33 5.08
C LYS A 60 24.03 10.76 4.50
N SER A 61 23.70 11.10 3.25
CA SER A 61 22.46 10.68 2.62
C SER A 61 22.39 9.16 2.43
N TYR A 62 21.15 8.62 2.28
CA TYR A 62 20.95 7.20 1.97
C TYR A 62 21.73 6.77 0.71
N ALA A 63 21.75 7.60 -0.32
CA ALA A 63 22.41 7.31 -1.58
C ALA A 63 23.95 7.18 -1.42
N ASP A 64 24.53 7.99 -0.56
CA ASP A 64 25.99 8.11 -0.42
C ASP A 64 26.59 7.14 0.60
N ILE A 65 25.78 6.46 1.41
CA ILE A 65 26.26 5.47 2.40
C ILE A 65 26.84 4.26 1.68
N GLU A 66 28.11 3.94 1.96
CA GLU A 66 28.78 2.70 1.55
C GLU A 66 28.74 1.67 2.68
N LEU A 67 27.85 0.67 2.53
CA LEU A 67 27.65 -0.37 3.56
C LEU A 67 28.91 -1.21 3.79
N GLY A 68 29.25 -1.40 5.08
CA GLY A 68 30.44 -2.14 5.53
C GLY A 68 31.72 -1.28 5.56
N THR A 69 31.64 -0.01 5.13
CA THR A 69 32.74 0.95 5.15
C THR A 69 32.40 2.13 6.05
N ASP A 70 31.27 2.79 5.76
CA ASP A 70 30.82 3.95 6.51
C ASP A 70 30.18 3.54 7.84
N PHE A 71 30.39 4.36 8.87
CA PHE A 71 29.71 4.27 10.18
C PHE A 71 29.91 2.96 10.95
N THR A 72 30.92 2.15 10.65
CA THR A 72 31.22 0.90 11.36
C THR A 72 31.57 1.12 12.84
N ASP A 73 32.03 2.31 13.20
CA ASP A 73 32.36 2.73 14.56
C ASP A 73 31.24 3.55 15.25
N LEU A 74 30.15 3.87 14.51
CA LEU A 74 29.03 4.63 15.06
C LEU A 74 28.35 3.86 16.19
N SER A 75 28.18 4.54 17.34
CA SER A 75 27.50 3.97 18.51
C SER A 75 26.17 4.67 18.71
N ALA A 76 25.07 3.94 18.52
CA ALA A 76 23.71 4.43 18.70
C ALA A 76 22.79 3.31 19.15
N GLU A 77 21.67 3.69 19.78
CA GLU A 77 20.56 2.78 20.09
C GLU A 77 19.34 3.29 19.33
N ILE A 78 18.76 2.48 18.47
CA ILE A 78 17.55 2.80 17.69
C ILE A 78 16.47 1.78 17.98
N LYS A 79 15.20 2.20 17.86
CA LYS A 79 14.03 1.34 17.97
C LYS A 79 13.38 1.19 16.64
N PHE A 80 13.02 -0.04 16.27
CA PHE A 80 12.27 -0.34 15.06
C PHE A 80 10.91 -0.95 15.39
N TYR A 81 9.84 -0.20 15.11
CA TYR A 81 8.45 -0.58 15.37
C TYR A 81 7.76 -1.06 14.09
N ASN A 82 7.19 -2.26 14.11
CA ASN A 82 6.60 -2.90 12.94
C ASN A 82 5.51 -3.91 13.30
N ASN A 83 4.83 -4.45 12.26
CA ASN A 83 3.69 -5.37 12.38
C ASN A 83 4.06 -6.86 12.32
N ARG A 84 5.33 -7.23 12.10
CA ARG A 84 5.74 -8.62 11.87
C ARG A 84 6.04 -9.36 13.17
N THR A 85 4.98 -9.61 13.95
CA THR A 85 5.03 -10.35 15.22
C THR A 85 5.44 -11.83 15.03
N ASP A 86 5.18 -12.40 13.87
CA ASP A 86 5.58 -13.73 13.48
C ASP A 86 7.10 -13.94 13.49
N LEU A 87 7.87 -12.88 13.12
CA LEU A 87 9.33 -12.93 13.10
C LEU A 87 9.97 -12.83 14.50
N ASP A 88 9.19 -12.62 15.56
CA ASP A 88 9.72 -12.71 16.94
C ASP A 88 9.92 -14.14 17.40
N SER A 89 9.28 -15.11 16.74
CA SER A 89 9.32 -16.50 17.13
C SER A 89 10.66 -17.17 16.77
N ASP A 90 11.24 -17.91 17.71
CA ASP A 90 12.36 -18.81 17.44
C ASP A 90 11.95 -19.99 16.53
N ASP A 91 10.64 -20.28 16.43
CA ASP A 91 10.06 -21.34 15.58
C ASP A 91 9.64 -20.82 14.19
N TYR A 92 9.93 -19.55 13.85
CA TYR A 92 9.61 -19.00 12.54
C TYR A 92 10.29 -19.80 11.44
N ASN A 93 9.51 -20.23 10.45
CA ASN A 93 10.04 -21.01 9.32
C ASN A 93 10.75 -20.08 8.31
N GLY A 94 11.91 -19.60 8.68
CA GLY A 94 12.68 -18.63 7.92
C GLY A 94 13.70 -17.95 8.83
N LYS A 95 14.17 -16.78 8.43
CA LYS A 95 15.10 -15.96 9.20
C LYS A 95 14.32 -14.97 10.07
N ASN A 96 14.39 -15.11 11.39
CA ASN A 96 13.68 -14.24 12.34
C ASN A 96 14.44 -12.93 12.65
N TRP A 97 13.81 -11.99 13.39
CA TRP A 97 14.42 -10.69 13.72
C TRP A 97 15.78 -10.84 14.41
N LYS A 98 15.89 -11.75 15.37
CA LYS A 98 17.15 -11.99 16.09
C LYS A 98 18.29 -12.35 15.14
N GLN A 99 18.04 -13.22 14.17
CA GLN A 99 19.05 -13.64 13.20
C GLN A 99 19.42 -12.50 12.22
N TYR A 100 18.47 -11.65 11.82
CA TYR A 100 18.77 -10.46 11.02
C TYR A 100 19.66 -9.50 11.81
N LEU A 101 19.37 -9.27 13.09
CA LEU A 101 20.17 -8.37 13.93
C LEU A 101 21.55 -8.95 14.24
N GLU A 102 21.68 -10.27 14.44
CA GLU A 102 22.98 -10.93 14.57
C GLU A 102 23.86 -10.74 13.33
N ASP A 103 23.27 -10.78 12.12
CA ASP A 103 24.01 -10.54 10.88
C ASP A 103 24.34 -9.05 10.71
N PHE A 104 23.43 -8.14 11.00
CA PHE A 104 23.66 -6.70 10.98
C PHE A 104 24.81 -6.30 11.91
N ASN A 105 24.83 -6.84 13.13
CA ASN A 105 25.84 -6.52 14.14
C ASN A 105 27.23 -7.10 13.85
N LYS A 106 27.39 -7.99 12.84
CA LYS A 106 28.72 -8.36 12.34
C LYS A 106 29.43 -7.21 11.63
N GLU A 107 28.65 -6.34 10.96
CA GLU A 107 29.18 -5.16 10.25
C GLU A 107 29.12 -3.90 11.14
N TYR A 108 28.07 -3.78 11.96
CA TYR A 108 27.78 -2.59 12.79
C TYR A 108 27.61 -2.95 14.27
N PRO A 109 28.70 -3.38 14.94
CA PRO A 109 28.61 -3.95 16.30
C PRO A 109 28.17 -2.99 17.38
N ASN A 110 28.27 -1.69 17.14
CA ASN A 110 27.94 -0.65 18.11
C ASN A 110 26.55 0.00 17.88
N ILE A 111 25.87 -0.34 16.77
CA ILE A 111 24.49 0.06 16.54
C ILE A 111 23.58 -1.01 17.12
N LYS A 112 22.85 -0.67 18.17
CA LYS A 112 21.85 -1.55 18.76
C LYS A 112 20.48 -1.21 18.20
N VAL A 113 19.77 -2.23 17.73
CA VAL A 113 18.41 -2.13 17.23
C VAL A 113 17.49 -2.91 18.16
N ASP A 114 16.54 -2.23 18.79
CA ASP A 114 15.46 -2.82 19.58
C ASP A 114 14.23 -2.96 18.67
N VAL A 115 13.88 -4.19 18.30
CA VAL A 115 12.73 -4.48 17.45
C VAL A 115 11.50 -4.62 18.33
N ILE A 116 10.46 -3.83 18.02
CA ILE A 116 9.17 -3.82 18.70
C ILE A 116 8.11 -4.21 17.67
N THR A 117 7.32 -5.22 17.97
CA THR A 117 6.27 -5.72 17.07
C THR A 117 4.90 -5.59 17.71
N ASP A 118 3.87 -5.38 16.89
CA ASP A 118 2.52 -5.16 17.35
C ASP A 118 1.49 -5.78 16.39
N THR A 119 0.53 -6.53 16.94
CA THR A 119 -0.56 -7.13 16.17
C THR A 119 -1.63 -6.12 15.75
N ASN A 120 -1.79 -5.03 16.52
CA ASN A 120 -2.73 -3.93 16.23
C ASN A 120 -2.03 -2.73 15.57
N TYR A 121 -0.91 -2.99 14.92
CA TYR A 121 0.03 -2.00 14.43
C TYR A 121 -0.63 -0.79 13.75
N ALA A 122 -1.61 -1.00 12.89
CA ALA A 122 -2.21 0.07 12.08
C ALA A 122 -2.84 1.18 12.92
N GLU A 123 -3.53 0.82 14.04
CA GLU A 123 -4.18 1.78 14.94
C GLU A 123 -3.19 2.35 15.95
N ASP A 124 -2.33 1.51 16.52
CA ASP A 124 -1.41 1.91 17.58
C ASP A 124 -0.27 2.78 17.04
N ALA A 125 0.24 2.50 15.83
CA ALA A 125 1.27 3.32 15.18
C ALA A 125 0.77 4.75 14.91
N LEU A 126 -0.48 4.92 14.49
CA LEU A 126 -1.06 6.25 14.31
C LEU A 126 -1.18 7.00 15.65
N THR A 127 -1.55 6.29 16.72
CA THR A 127 -1.59 6.84 18.09
C THR A 127 -0.21 7.28 18.55
N HIS A 128 0.86 6.50 18.29
CA HIS A 128 2.25 6.87 18.59
C HIS A 128 2.64 8.18 17.89
N LEU A 129 2.39 8.29 16.59
CA LEU A 129 2.67 9.50 15.81
C LEU A 129 1.93 10.73 16.38
N GLN A 130 0.63 10.61 16.64
CA GLN A 130 -0.20 11.70 17.14
C GLN A 130 0.20 12.14 18.56
N SER A 131 0.75 11.23 19.38
CA SER A 131 1.28 11.56 20.70
C SER A 131 2.58 12.37 20.66
N GLY A 132 3.27 12.40 19.50
CA GLY A 132 4.59 13.00 19.31
C GLY A 132 5.73 12.19 19.92
N THR A 133 5.46 10.98 20.41
CA THR A 133 6.47 10.07 20.97
C THR A 133 6.39 8.75 20.22
N TYR A 134 7.28 8.56 19.27
CA TYR A 134 7.35 7.38 18.41
C TYR A 134 8.79 6.96 18.16
N GLU A 135 8.96 5.76 17.71
CA GLU A 135 10.24 5.07 17.57
C GLU A 135 11.14 5.72 16.52
N THR A 136 12.45 5.42 16.58
CA THR A 136 13.45 5.96 15.65
C THR A 136 13.16 5.55 14.21
N VAL A 137 12.79 4.27 14.01
CA VAL A 137 12.34 3.70 12.74
C VAL A 137 10.99 3.04 12.96
N MET A 138 10.04 3.26 12.08
CA MET A 138 8.76 2.56 12.13
C MET A 138 8.21 2.32 10.72
N CYS A 139 7.33 1.36 10.59
CA CYS A 139 6.53 1.21 9.39
C CYS A 139 5.53 2.37 9.31
N ILE A 140 5.58 3.15 8.22
CA ILE A 140 4.70 4.31 8.08
C ILE A 140 3.23 3.87 8.05
N PRO A 141 2.39 4.28 9.03
CA PRO A 141 0.96 3.98 9.03
C PRO A 141 0.20 4.86 8.03
N ALA A 142 -1.12 4.71 7.96
CA ALA A 142 -1.96 5.57 7.11
C ALA A 142 -1.97 7.02 7.66
N VAL A 143 -1.14 7.89 7.07
CA VAL A 143 -1.03 9.32 7.35
C VAL A 143 -1.26 10.12 6.08
N ASP A 144 -1.71 11.37 6.24
CA ASP A 144 -1.83 12.28 5.11
C ASP A 144 -0.45 12.59 4.51
N MET A 145 -0.36 12.61 3.18
CA MET A 145 0.90 12.88 2.47
C MET A 145 1.50 14.23 2.88
N ALA A 146 0.67 15.25 3.11
CA ALA A 146 1.11 16.58 3.53
C ALA A 146 1.79 16.58 4.91
N ASP A 147 1.49 15.60 5.76
CA ASP A 147 2.05 15.49 7.11
C ASP A 147 3.36 14.68 7.18
N LEU A 148 3.77 14.04 6.08
CA LEU A 148 4.95 13.18 6.05
C LEU A 148 6.20 13.88 6.60
N SER A 149 6.48 15.11 6.18
CA SER A 149 7.65 15.86 6.63
C SER A 149 7.58 16.30 8.11
N THR A 150 6.40 16.26 8.71
CA THR A 150 6.21 16.54 10.14
C THR A 150 6.67 15.36 11.00
N TYR A 151 6.52 14.15 10.48
CA TYR A 151 6.85 12.93 11.22
C TYR A 151 8.16 12.30 10.77
N PHE A 152 8.47 12.31 9.48
CA PHE A 152 9.56 11.53 8.92
C PHE A 152 10.59 12.40 8.21
N MET A 153 11.86 12.03 8.30
CA MET A 153 12.90 12.62 7.48
C MET A 153 12.83 12.09 6.04
N SER A 154 13.17 12.95 5.06
CA SER A 154 13.31 12.51 3.67
C SER A 154 14.56 11.65 3.49
N TYR A 155 14.45 10.58 2.68
CA TYR A 155 15.57 9.77 2.20
C TYR A 155 16.30 10.43 1.02
N GLY A 156 15.68 11.41 0.36
CA GLY A 156 16.19 12.11 -0.81
C GLY A 156 15.12 12.35 -1.86
N ASP A 157 15.52 12.95 -2.97
CA ASP A 157 14.65 13.17 -4.11
C ASP A 157 14.30 11.85 -4.84
N TYR A 158 13.12 11.84 -5.48
CA TYR A 158 12.62 10.65 -6.15
C TYR A 158 13.48 10.21 -7.34
N ASP A 159 14.06 11.17 -8.10
CA ASP A 159 14.92 10.85 -9.24
C ASP A 159 16.16 10.06 -8.83
N THR A 160 16.68 10.32 -7.64
CA THR A 160 17.78 9.58 -7.03
C THR A 160 17.33 8.26 -6.43
N MET A 161 16.29 8.29 -5.59
CA MET A 161 15.84 7.11 -4.84
C MET A 161 15.25 6.02 -5.74
N SER A 162 14.53 6.37 -6.79
CA SER A 162 13.94 5.39 -7.75
C SER A 162 14.98 4.57 -8.52
N LYS A 163 16.22 5.06 -8.62
CA LYS A 163 17.35 4.31 -9.22
C LYS A 163 18.00 3.34 -8.26
N LEU A 164 17.81 3.53 -6.95
CA LEU A 164 18.41 2.73 -5.89
C LEU A 164 17.44 1.70 -5.34
N VAL A 165 16.16 2.08 -5.22
CA VAL A 165 15.13 1.25 -4.59
C VAL A 165 13.87 1.24 -5.46
N ASN A 166 13.48 0.07 -5.92
CA ASN A 166 12.21 -0.15 -6.61
C ASN A 166 11.05 0.17 -5.66
N TYR A 167 9.93 0.64 -6.19
CA TYR A 167 8.70 0.93 -5.44
C TYR A 167 8.86 2.01 -4.35
N SER A 168 9.84 2.90 -4.48
CA SER A 168 10.09 3.99 -3.52
C SER A 168 9.08 5.15 -3.61
N ASN A 169 8.05 5.04 -4.44
CA ASN A 169 7.04 6.07 -4.69
C ASN A 169 5.82 6.01 -3.76
N ARG A 170 5.69 5.01 -2.87
CA ARG A 170 4.51 4.89 -1.99
C ARG A 170 4.32 6.10 -1.08
N TRP A 171 5.40 6.59 -0.49
CA TRP A 171 5.41 7.77 0.39
C TRP A 171 6.22 8.89 -0.25
N LEU A 172 5.81 9.26 -1.48
CA LEU A 172 6.37 10.36 -2.25
C LEU A 172 5.49 11.59 -2.08
N TYR A 173 6.08 12.69 -1.61
CA TYR A 173 5.38 13.96 -1.51
C TYR A 173 6.32 15.12 -1.89
N GLN A 174 5.85 16.01 -2.76
CA GLN A 174 6.62 17.15 -3.28
C GLN A 174 8.03 16.76 -3.77
N GLY A 175 8.12 15.66 -4.51
CA GLY A 175 9.37 15.15 -5.08
C GLY A 175 10.32 14.50 -4.07
N GLN A 176 9.95 14.39 -2.79
CA GLN A 176 10.76 13.78 -1.73
C GLN A 176 10.21 12.43 -1.29
N VAL A 177 11.09 11.46 -1.10
CA VAL A 177 10.76 10.11 -0.62
C VAL A 177 10.89 10.04 0.90
N TYR A 178 9.81 9.69 1.59
CA TYR A 178 9.76 9.59 3.06
C TYR A 178 9.75 8.15 3.57
N GLY A 179 9.60 7.16 2.69
CA GLY A 179 9.56 5.76 3.06
C GLY A 179 10.33 4.86 2.11
N VAL A 180 11.19 3.99 2.64
CA VAL A 180 11.87 2.92 1.89
C VAL A 180 11.13 1.62 2.15
N PRO A 181 10.73 0.84 1.10
CA PRO A 181 9.98 -0.40 1.29
C PRO A 181 10.70 -1.43 2.16
N LEU A 182 9.96 -2.09 3.06
CA LEU A 182 10.40 -3.33 3.71
C LEU A 182 10.32 -4.48 2.72
N THR A 183 9.15 -4.59 2.08
CA THR A 183 8.81 -5.56 1.06
C THR A 183 8.00 -4.86 -0.03
N ALA A 184 7.95 -5.48 -1.19
CA ALA A 184 7.05 -5.10 -2.27
C ALA A 184 6.25 -6.32 -2.71
N THR A 185 5.00 -6.10 -3.05
CA THR A 185 4.03 -7.14 -3.37
C THR A 185 3.41 -6.91 -4.73
N THR A 186 2.79 -7.93 -5.26
CA THR A 186 1.99 -7.85 -6.46
C THR A 186 0.59 -8.36 -6.18
N GLN A 187 -0.37 -7.92 -6.96
CA GLN A 187 -1.76 -8.31 -6.83
C GLN A 187 -2.09 -9.50 -7.72
N GLY A 188 -2.79 -10.48 -7.16
CA GLY A 188 -3.15 -11.72 -7.84
C GLY A 188 -4.11 -12.58 -7.03
N ILE A 189 -3.96 -13.88 -7.12
CA ILE A 189 -4.81 -14.86 -6.44
C ILE A 189 -3.96 -15.95 -5.82
N VAL A 190 -4.06 -16.14 -4.50
CA VAL A 190 -3.53 -17.32 -3.85
C VAL A 190 -4.50 -18.48 -4.04
N TYR A 191 -4.01 -19.67 -4.41
CA TYR A 191 -4.86 -20.80 -4.74
C TYR A 191 -4.26 -22.13 -4.33
N ASN A 192 -5.10 -23.14 -4.19
CA ASN A 192 -4.67 -24.52 -4.01
C ASN A 192 -4.59 -25.22 -5.38
N LYS A 193 -3.36 -25.52 -5.82
CA LYS A 193 -3.06 -26.18 -7.13
C LYS A 193 -3.78 -27.51 -7.29
N LYS A 194 -3.83 -28.29 -6.21
CA LYS A 194 -4.47 -29.61 -6.22
C LYS A 194 -5.97 -29.51 -6.41
N VAL A 195 -6.64 -28.57 -5.74
CA VAL A 195 -8.10 -28.32 -5.88
C VAL A 195 -8.44 -27.97 -7.34
N PHE A 196 -7.66 -27.08 -7.97
CA PHE A 196 -7.84 -26.70 -9.37
C PHE A 196 -7.60 -27.89 -10.30
N ALA A 197 -6.53 -28.64 -10.11
CA ALA A 197 -6.20 -29.81 -10.92
C ALA A 197 -7.26 -30.91 -10.80
N ASP A 198 -7.73 -31.21 -9.59
CA ASP A 198 -8.77 -32.22 -9.33
C ASP A 198 -10.10 -31.84 -10.01
N ALA A 199 -10.39 -30.55 -10.14
CA ALA A 199 -11.56 -30.03 -10.86
C ALA A 199 -11.35 -29.97 -12.40
N GLY A 200 -10.17 -30.38 -12.90
CA GLY A 200 -9.85 -30.38 -14.31
C GLY A 200 -9.44 -28.99 -14.85
N VAL A 201 -9.18 -28.01 -13.98
CA VAL A 201 -8.66 -26.70 -14.36
C VAL A 201 -7.13 -26.82 -14.52
N THR A 202 -6.67 -27.03 -15.74
CA THR A 202 -5.25 -27.25 -16.07
C THR A 202 -4.55 -26.00 -16.58
N GLU A 203 -5.32 -25.01 -17.04
CA GLU A 203 -4.82 -23.73 -17.52
C GLU A 203 -5.22 -22.64 -16.53
N ILE A 204 -4.31 -21.69 -16.26
CA ILE A 204 -4.59 -20.54 -15.40
C ILE A 204 -5.59 -19.62 -16.10
N PRO A 205 -6.74 -19.30 -15.48
CA PRO A 205 -7.73 -18.38 -16.05
C PRO A 205 -7.14 -16.99 -16.34
N LYS A 206 -7.47 -16.43 -17.49
CA LYS A 206 -6.97 -15.12 -17.96
C LYS A 206 -8.06 -14.09 -18.14
N THR A 207 -9.32 -14.50 -18.02
CA THR A 207 -10.49 -13.62 -18.14
C THR A 207 -11.48 -13.88 -17.01
N PRO A 208 -12.37 -12.92 -16.69
CA PRO A 208 -13.44 -13.10 -15.71
C PRO A 208 -14.30 -14.35 -16.00
N GLU A 209 -14.66 -14.59 -17.26
CA GLU A 209 -15.46 -15.74 -17.66
C GLU A 209 -14.74 -17.07 -17.38
N GLU A 210 -13.45 -17.18 -17.75
CA GLU A 210 -12.63 -18.37 -17.49
C GLU A 210 -12.50 -18.63 -15.99
N PHE A 211 -12.35 -17.56 -15.17
CA PHE A 211 -12.23 -17.70 -13.74
C PHE A 211 -13.52 -18.18 -13.08
N LEU A 212 -14.66 -17.58 -13.42
CA LEU A 212 -15.96 -18.04 -12.93
C LEU A 212 -16.26 -19.48 -13.34
N ALA A 213 -15.86 -19.86 -14.56
CA ALA A 213 -15.97 -21.25 -15.03
C ALA A 213 -15.07 -22.21 -14.23
N ALA A 214 -13.86 -21.78 -13.84
CA ALA A 214 -12.97 -22.55 -12.97
C ALA A 214 -13.56 -22.73 -11.57
N LEU A 215 -14.08 -21.65 -10.95
CA LEU A 215 -14.77 -21.73 -9.66
C LEU A 215 -15.97 -22.69 -9.71
N LYS A 216 -16.76 -22.61 -10.78
CA LYS A 216 -17.88 -23.52 -10.97
C LYS A 216 -17.42 -24.98 -11.11
N ALA A 217 -16.35 -25.25 -11.86
CA ALA A 217 -15.78 -26.58 -11.99
C ALA A 217 -15.33 -27.15 -10.62
N ILE A 218 -14.72 -26.32 -9.77
CA ILE A 218 -14.34 -26.70 -8.40
C ILE A 218 -15.60 -27.09 -7.61
N LYS A 219 -16.67 -26.27 -7.64
CA LYS A 219 -17.92 -26.52 -6.94
C LYS A 219 -18.61 -27.81 -7.41
N ASP A 220 -18.64 -28.02 -8.72
CA ASP A 220 -19.25 -29.21 -9.34
C ASP A 220 -18.44 -30.49 -9.00
N ASN A 221 -17.11 -30.41 -8.93
CA ASN A 221 -16.25 -31.54 -8.59
C ASN A 221 -16.26 -31.89 -7.09
N ASN A 222 -16.23 -30.89 -6.23
CA ASN A 222 -16.27 -31.04 -4.78
C ASN A 222 -17.21 -30.01 -4.14
N PRO A 223 -18.48 -30.36 -3.92
CA PRO A 223 -19.49 -29.47 -3.32
C PRO A 223 -19.13 -28.96 -1.91
N ASP A 224 -18.28 -29.68 -1.18
CA ASP A 224 -17.85 -29.29 0.18
C ASP A 224 -16.68 -28.27 0.15
N CYS A 225 -15.99 -28.15 -0.99
CA CYS A 225 -14.95 -27.13 -1.17
C CYS A 225 -15.59 -25.75 -1.40
N ILE A 226 -15.01 -24.72 -0.82
CA ILE A 226 -15.35 -23.32 -1.08
C ILE A 226 -14.48 -22.85 -2.24
N PRO A 227 -15.02 -22.64 -3.46
CA PRO A 227 -14.21 -22.27 -4.62
C PRO A 227 -13.45 -20.95 -4.44
N LEU A 228 -14.15 -19.89 -4.01
CA LEU A 228 -13.60 -18.58 -3.67
C LEU A 228 -14.00 -18.22 -2.24
N TYR A 229 -13.03 -18.03 -1.36
CA TYR A 229 -13.27 -17.58 0.01
C TYR A 229 -13.10 -16.08 0.11
N THR A 230 -14.14 -15.38 0.58
CA THR A 230 -14.16 -13.92 0.53
C THR A 230 -13.37 -13.24 1.63
N ASN A 231 -13.19 -13.89 2.79
CA ASN A 231 -12.65 -13.28 4.01
C ASN A 231 -13.47 -12.08 4.52
N TYR A 232 -14.78 -12.06 4.24
CA TYR A 232 -15.68 -10.94 4.54
C TYR A 232 -15.59 -10.42 5.98
N ALA A 233 -15.62 -11.30 6.99
CA ALA A 233 -15.67 -10.92 8.40
C ALA A 233 -14.35 -10.30 8.90
N ALA A 234 -13.25 -10.54 8.23
CA ALA A 234 -11.98 -9.88 8.53
C ALA A 234 -12.01 -8.37 8.19
N GLY A 235 -12.91 -7.96 7.31
CA GLY A 235 -13.11 -6.55 6.92
C GLY A 235 -11.99 -6.01 6.06
N TRP A 236 -10.80 -5.84 6.61
CA TRP A 236 -9.64 -5.25 5.91
C TRP A 236 -9.28 -5.95 4.58
N THR A 237 -9.55 -7.24 4.44
CA THR A 237 -9.32 -7.99 3.21
C THR A 237 -10.19 -7.52 2.04
N MET A 238 -11.31 -6.89 2.33
CA MET A 238 -12.25 -6.40 1.32
C MET A 238 -11.65 -5.26 0.49
N GLY A 239 -10.91 -4.36 1.14
CA GLY A 239 -10.22 -3.26 0.45
C GLY A 239 -9.20 -3.72 -0.58
N ALA A 240 -8.71 -4.98 -0.50
CA ALA A 240 -7.79 -5.54 -1.48
C ALA A 240 -8.38 -5.59 -2.91
N TRP A 241 -9.71 -5.65 -3.05
CA TRP A 241 -10.36 -5.62 -4.38
C TRP A 241 -10.10 -4.31 -5.13
N ASP A 242 -9.88 -3.21 -4.44
CA ASP A 242 -9.55 -1.93 -5.05
C ASP A 242 -8.15 -1.90 -5.69
N ASP A 243 -7.26 -2.79 -5.29
CA ASP A 243 -5.90 -2.86 -5.85
C ASP A 243 -5.88 -3.37 -7.30
N TYR A 244 -6.98 -4.00 -7.75
CA TYR A 244 -7.10 -4.55 -9.12
C TYR A 244 -7.72 -3.58 -10.12
N ILE A 245 -8.35 -2.48 -9.68
CA ILE A 245 -9.07 -1.57 -10.59
C ILE A 245 -8.16 -0.64 -11.40
N SER A 246 -6.88 -0.53 -11.02
CA SER A 246 -5.87 0.26 -11.71
C SER A 246 -5.20 -0.57 -12.82
N ILE A 247 -3.89 -0.69 -12.78
CA ILE A 247 -3.03 -1.32 -13.79
C ILE A 247 -3.54 -2.69 -14.21
N THR A 248 -3.95 -3.53 -13.27
CA THR A 248 -4.44 -4.89 -13.56
C THR A 248 -5.64 -4.88 -14.49
N ALA A 249 -6.58 -3.95 -14.31
CA ALA A 249 -7.80 -3.87 -15.11
C ALA A 249 -7.75 -2.86 -16.26
N THR A 250 -6.74 -1.99 -16.31
CA THR A 250 -6.65 -0.94 -17.34
C THR A 250 -5.41 -1.06 -18.23
N GLY A 251 -4.34 -1.71 -17.73
CA GLY A 251 -3.03 -1.73 -18.38
C GLY A 251 -2.31 -0.39 -18.36
N ASP A 252 -2.78 0.57 -17.55
CA ASP A 252 -2.32 1.96 -17.51
C ASP A 252 -1.78 2.32 -16.13
N SER A 253 -0.46 2.54 -16.02
CA SER A 253 0.20 2.91 -14.77
C SER A 253 -0.19 4.30 -14.24
N THR A 254 -0.75 5.16 -15.08
CA THR A 254 -1.19 6.50 -14.70
C THR A 254 -2.64 6.54 -14.19
N TYR A 255 -3.42 5.45 -14.40
CA TYR A 255 -4.86 5.47 -14.18
C TYR A 255 -5.25 5.87 -12.75
N LYS A 256 -4.71 5.20 -11.74
CA LYS A 256 -5.08 5.41 -10.34
C LYS A 256 -4.83 6.83 -9.86
N ASN A 257 -3.62 7.33 -10.07
CA ASN A 257 -3.15 8.55 -9.42
C ASN A 257 -3.30 9.81 -10.31
N GLN A 258 -3.51 9.65 -11.63
CA GLN A 258 -3.56 10.80 -12.55
C GLN A 258 -4.88 10.89 -13.33
N LYS A 259 -5.62 9.77 -13.50
CA LYS A 259 -6.83 9.74 -14.33
C LYS A 259 -8.10 9.47 -13.56
N LEU A 260 -8.09 8.58 -12.57
CA LEU A 260 -9.30 8.15 -11.87
C LEU A 260 -10.10 9.34 -11.30
N ALA A 261 -9.41 10.31 -10.68
CA ALA A 261 -10.06 11.50 -10.13
C ALA A 261 -10.78 12.33 -11.20
N HIS A 262 -10.31 12.30 -12.43
CA HIS A 262 -10.82 13.04 -13.58
C HIS A 262 -11.75 12.23 -14.49
N THR A 263 -11.96 10.94 -14.17
CA THR A 263 -12.75 10.04 -15.02
C THR A 263 -14.23 10.17 -14.72
N LYS A 264 -15.02 10.32 -15.79
CA LYS A 264 -16.47 10.34 -15.73
C LYS A 264 -17.04 8.95 -15.56
N ASN A 265 -17.79 8.74 -14.50
CA ASN A 265 -18.42 7.45 -14.20
C ASN A 265 -17.41 6.28 -14.23
N PRO A 266 -16.37 6.29 -13.38
CA PRO A 266 -15.27 5.29 -13.44
C PRO A 266 -15.72 3.86 -13.14
N PHE A 267 -16.92 3.69 -12.59
CA PHE A 267 -17.52 2.38 -12.28
C PHE A 267 -18.53 1.92 -13.34
N LYS A 268 -18.59 2.56 -14.53
CA LYS A 268 -19.45 2.12 -15.63
C LYS A 268 -18.93 0.84 -16.29
N ASP A 269 -19.83 0.10 -16.94
CA ASP A 269 -19.43 -0.98 -17.85
C ASP A 269 -18.81 -0.39 -19.12
N TYR A 270 -17.55 -0.73 -19.38
CA TYR A 270 -16.84 -0.35 -20.60
C TYR A 270 -17.12 -1.33 -21.77
N GLY A 271 -17.75 -2.49 -21.48
CA GLY A 271 -18.13 -3.50 -22.48
C GLY A 271 -16.98 -4.33 -23.02
N ASP A 272 -15.84 -4.36 -22.34
CA ASP A 272 -14.63 -5.04 -22.77
C ASP A 272 -13.91 -5.81 -21.65
N ASP A 273 -14.62 -6.08 -20.56
CA ASP A 273 -14.10 -6.75 -19.36
C ASP A 273 -12.87 -6.06 -18.73
N THR A 274 -12.85 -4.72 -18.76
CA THR A 274 -11.79 -3.90 -18.16
C THR A 274 -12.33 -2.96 -17.07
N HIS A 275 -11.43 -2.25 -16.38
CA HIS A 275 -11.74 -1.25 -15.35
C HIS A 275 -12.44 -1.82 -14.09
N ALA A 276 -12.85 -0.93 -13.21
CA ALA A 276 -13.43 -1.25 -11.91
C ALA A 276 -14.70 -2.12 -12.00
N TYR A 277 -15.55 -1.84 -13.00
CA TYR A 277 -16.79 -2.59 -13.20
C TYR A 277 -16.51 -4.09 -13.36
N ALA A 278 -15.58 -4.46 -14.23
CA ALA A 278 -15.26 -5.87 -14.49
C ALA A 278 -14.62 -6.55 -13.27
N VAL A 279 -13.78 -5.85 -12.52
CA VAL A 279 -13.17 -6.37 -11.28
C VAL A 279 -14.24 -6.72 -10.25
N TYR A 280 -15.08 -5.77 -9.89
CA TYR A 280 -16.10 -6.00 -8.85
C TYR A 280 -17.21 -6.95 -9.31
N LYS A 281 -17.44 -7.03 -10.63
CA LYS A 281 -18.41 -7.98 -11.18
C LYS A 281 -18.01 -9.43 -10.95
N ILE A 282 -16.71 -9.75 -10.94
CA ILE A 282 -16.24 -11.10 -10.61
C ILE A 282 -16.72 -11.50 -9.21
N LEU A 283 -16.58 -10.61 -8.23
CA LEU A 283 -17.01 -10.87 -6.85
C LEU A 283 -18.53 -11.03 -6.76
N TYR A 284 -19.27 -10.07 -7.33
CA TYR A 284 -20.74 -10.14 -7.35
C TYR A 284 -21.25 -11.44 -7.98
N ASP A 285 -20.73 -11.79 -9.16
CA ASP A 285 -21.15 -12.99 -9.90
C ASP A 285 -20.77 -14.29 -9.17
N ALA A 286 -19.59 -14.35 -8.55
CA ALA A 286 -19.18 -15.50 -7.77
C ALA A 286 -20.12 -15.75 -6.58
N VAL A 287 -20.50 -14.70 -5.85
CA VAL A 287 -21.45 -14.77 -4.74
C VAL A 287 -22.84 -15.13 -5.22
N ALA A 288 -23.35 -14.45 -6.24
CA ALA A 288 -24.69 -14.68 -6.79
C ALA A 288 -24.88 -16.11 -7.35
N GLN A 289 -23.79 -16.72 -7.87
CA GLN A 289 -23.79 -18.10 -8.38
C GLN A 289 -23.53 -19.15 -7.28
N GLY A 290 -23.31 -18.74 -6.01
CA GLY A 290 -23.04 -19.65 -4.90
C GLY A 290 -21.66 -20.31 -4.97
N LEU A 291 -20.67 -19.61 -5.54
CA LEU A 291 -19.29 -20.07 -5.71
C LEU A 291 -18.36 -19.62 -4.57
N THR A 292 -18.95 -19.03 -3.51
CA THR A 292 -18.26 -18.61 -2.29
C THR A 292 -18.75 -19.42 -1.10
N GLU A 293 -18.29 -19.10 0.11
CA GLU A 293 -18.82 -19.65 1.35
C GLU A 293 -20.32 -19.37 1.48
N GLU A 294 -21.02 -20.28 2.17
CA GLU A 294 -22.48 -20.16 2.34
C GLU A 294 -22.85 -19.00 3.27
N ASP A 295 -22.09 -18.82 4.34
CA ASP A 295 -22.28 -17.73 5.32
C ASP A 295 -20.98 -16.91 5.42
N TYR A 296 -20.95 -15.79 4.71
CA TYR A 296 -19.80 -14.88 4.68
C TYR A 296 -19.50 -14.25 6.05
N SER A 297 -20.48 -14.14 6.94
CA SER A 297 -20.29 -13.56 8.27
C SER A 297 -19.46 -14.44 9.22
N THR A 298 -19.26 -15.70 8.86
CA THR A 298 -18.49 -16.68 9.64
C THR A 298 -17.05 -16.85 9.14
N THR A 299 -16.63 -16.11 8.13
CA THR A 299 -15.24 -16.17 7.63
C THR A 299 -14.25 -15.77 8.71
N ASP A 300 -13.09 -16.44 8.75
CA ASP A 300 -12.05 -16.20 9.74
C ASP A 300 -10.68 -16.23 9.10
N TRP A 301 -9.92 -15.14 9.27
CA TRP A 301 -8.61 -14.96 8.65
C TRP A 301 -7.56 -15.98 9.10
N GLU A 302 -7.52 -16.30 10.38
CA GLU A 302 -6.51 -17.23 10.87
C GLU A 302 -6.81 -18.68 10.44
N SER A 303 -8.08 -19.07 10.48
CA SER A 303 -8.50 -20.41 10.06
C SER A 303 -8.33 -20.63 8.56
N CYS A 304 -8.53 -19.61 7.72
CA CYS A 304 -8.49 -19.75 6.26
C CYS A 304 -7.13 -20.22 5.75
N LYS A 305 -6.03 -19.92 6.45
CA LYS A 305 -4.68 -20.38 6.12
C LYS A 305 -4.57 -21.90 6.12
N GLY A 306 -5.09 -22.53 7.16
CA GLY A 306 -5.18 -24.00 7.25
C GLY A 306 -6.18 -24.59 6.26
N MET A 307 -7.31 -23.93 6.05
CA MET A 307 -8.38 -24.42 5.15
C MET A 307 -7.90 -24.47 3.69
N ILE A 308 -7.24 -23.42 3.18
CA ILE A 308 -6.69 -23.44 1.81
C ILE A 308 -5.55 -24.46 1.70
N ASN A 309 -4.69 -24.57 2.71
CA ASN A 309 -3.61 -25.55 2.73
C ASN A 309 -4.14 -26.99 2.67
N ASN A 310 -5.26 -27.28 3.32
CA ASN A 310 -5.92 -28.60 3.33
C ASN A 310 -6.84 -28.84 2.13
N GLY A 311 -7.04 -27.86 1.23
CA GLY A 311 -7.93 -27.98 0.05
C GLY A 311 -9.41 -27.83 0.37
N GLU A 312 -9.77 -27.26 1.51
CA GLU A 312 -11.16 -26.88 1.86
C GLU A 312 -11.57 -25.57 1.15
N ILE A 313 -10.58 -24.74 0.78
CA ILE A 313 -10.73 -23.53 -0.02
C ILE A 313 -9.96 -23.70 -1.33
N GLY A 314 -10.57 -23.29 -2.46
CA GLY A 314 -9.96 -23.31 -3.77
C GLY A 314 -8.99 -22.13 -3.97
N CYS A 315 -9.46 -20.91 -3.70
CA CYS A 315 -8.64 -19.70 -3.85
C CYS A 315 -9.17 -18.51 -3.03
N MET A 316 -8.32 -17.47 -2.93
CA MET A 316 -8.63 -16.17 -2.34
C MET A 316 -7.98 -15.05 -3.16
N VAL A 317 -8.68 -13.95 -3.36
CA VAL A 317 -8.19 -12.74 -4.05
C VAL A 317 -7.45 -11.88 -3.02
N LEU A 318 -6.12 -11.96 -3.04
CA LEU A 318 -5.23 -11.30 -2.06
C LEU A 318 -3.88 -10.97 -2.70
N GLY A 319 -3.17 -10.01 -2.15
CA GLY A 319 -1.79 -9.71 -2.54
C GLY A 319 -0.81 -10.87 -2.27
N SER A 320 0.33 -10.84 -2.93
CA SER A 320 1.35 -11.90 -2.86
C SER A 320 1.94 -12.11 -1.45
N TRP A 321 1.81 -11.12 -0.56
CA TRP A 321 2.18 -11.23 0.86
C TRP A 321 1.44 -12.36 1.59
N SER A 322 0.27 -12.79 1.08
CA SER A 322 -0.52 -13.88 1.68
C SER A 322 0.04 -15.27 1.34
N TYR A 323 0.76 -15.40 0.24
CA TYR A 323 1.26 -16.68 -0.27
C TYR A 323 2.10 -17.46 0.76
N PRO A 324 3.18 -16.89 1.35
CA PRO A 324 3.97 -17.62 2.35
C PRO A 324 3.18 -17.97 3.62
N GLN A 325 2.18 -17.18 3.98
CA GLN A 325 1.32 -17.49 5.14
C GLN A 325 0.43 -18.72 4.87
N MET A 326 -0.04 -18.89 3.64
CA MET A 326 -0.85 -20.04 3.24
C MET A 326 0.02 -21.30 3.09
N GLU A 327 1.27 -21.18 2.62
CA GLU A 327 2.24 -22.28 2.63
C GLU A 327 2.51 -22.77 4.05
N ALA A 328 2.73 -21.84 4.98
CA ALA A 328 2.98 -22.14 6.39
C ALA A 328 1.72 -22.64 7.15
N GLY A 329 0.52 -22.48 6.59
CA GLY A 329 -0.76 -22.81 7.22
C GLY A 329 -1.01 -24.30 7.48
N GLY A 330 -0.16 -25.20 6.94
CA GLY A 330 -0.34 -26.64 7.12
C GLY A 330 0.74 -27.50 6.45
N PRO A 331 0.54 -28.84 6.37
CA PRO A 331 1.55 -29.75 5.84
C PRO A 331 1.66 -29.77 4.31
N ASN A 332 0.76 -29.11 3.58
CA ASN A 332 0.64 -29.20 2.12
C ASN A 332 1.15 -27.93 1.43
N ALA A 333 2.27 -27.37 1.87
CA ALA A 333 2.87 -26.15 1.31
C ALA A 333 3.04 -26.23 -0.23
N ASP A 334 3.45 -27.40 -0.75
CA ASP A 334 3.63 -27.65 -2.18
C ASP A 334 2.34 -27.50 -3.00
N ASP A 335 1.16 -27.62 -2.38
CA ASP A 335 -0.14 -27.46 -3.05
C ASP A 335 -0.54 -25.97 -3.17
N ILE A 336 0.10 -25.08 -2.44
CA ILE A 336 -0.20 -23.64 -2.53
C ILE A 336 0.52 -23.03 -3.73
N GLY A 337 -0.18 -22.15 -4.45
CA GLY A 337 0.34 -21.40 -5.57
C GLY A 337 -0.19 -19.97 -5.57
N TYR A 338 0.41 -19.16 -6.44
CA TYR A 338 0.00 -17.78 -6.66
C TYR A 338 -0.08 -17.51 -8.15
N ILE A 339 -1.20 -16.92 -8.61
CA ILE A 339 -1.48 -16.69 -10.03
C ILE A 339 -1.94 -15.27 -10.30
N PRO A 340 -1.79 -14.75 -11.54
CA PRO A 340 -2.30 -13.44 -11.92
C PRO A 340 -3.80 -13.33 -11.71
N PHE A 341 -4.29 -12.12 -11.45
CA PHE A 341 -5.71 -11.84 -11.48
C PHE A 341 -6.26 -11.99 -12.91
N PRO A 342 -7.46 -12.56 -13.10
CA PRO A 342 -7.96 -13.00 -14.41
C PRO A 342 -8.50 -11.84 -15.25
N MET A 343 -7.61 -10.91 -15.58
CA MET A 343 -7.90 -9.76 -16.44
C MET A 343 -6.91 -9.71 -17.60
N THR A 344 -7.42 -9.46 -18.80
CA THR A 344 -6.62 -9.31 -20.01
C THR A 344 -7.00 -8.02 -20.72
N VAL A 345 -6.07 -7.09 -20.79
CA VAL A 345 -6.24 -5.79 -21.42
C VAL A 345 -5.43 -5.76 -22.72
N ASN A 346 -6.10 -5.58 -23.87
CA ASN A 346 -5.46 -5.59 -25.19
C ASN A 346 -4.58 -6.83 -25.45
N GLY A 347 -5.02 -7.99 -24.98
CA GLY A 347 -4.33 -9.26 -25.16
C GLY A 347 -3.13 -9.50 -24.22
N LYS A 348 -2.97 -8.70 -23.19
CA LYS A 348 -1.89 -8.78 -22.21
C LYS A 348 -2.43 -8.73 -20.77
N GLN A 349 -1.77 -9.44 -19.87
CA GLN A 349 -2.06 -9.36 -18.45
C GLN A 349 -1.04 -8.45 -17.75
N TYR A 350 -1.52 -7.72 -16.76
CA TYR A 350 -0.73 -6.86 -15.91
C TYR A 350 -0.98 -7.21 -14.44
N ALA A 351 0.03 -7.07 -13.60
CA ALA A 351 -0.10 -7.22 -12.16
C ALA A 351 0.32 -5.92 -11.49
N SER A 352 -0.64 -5.27 -10.84
CA SER A 352 -0.36 -4.10 -10.00
C SER A 352 0.62 -4.50 -8.91
N SER A 353 1.68 -3.72 -8.77
CA SER A 353 2.78 -4.02 -7.86
C SER A 353 3.21 -2.77 -7.13
N GLY A 354 3.63 -2.92 -5.89
CA GLY A 354 4.01 -1.75 -5.10
C GLY A 354 4.61 -2.14 -3.76
N ALA A 355 5.11 -1.11 -3.06
CA ALA A 355 5.57 -1.30 -1.69
C ALA A 355 4.42 -1.75 -0.79
N ASP A 356 4.73 -2.69 0.10
CA ASP A 356 3.91 -2.99 1.27
C ASP A 356 4.19 -1.93 2.35
N TYR A 357 4.56 -2.30 3.56
CA TYR A 357 5.03 -1.31 4.53
C TYR A 357 6.38 -0.71 4.13
N CYS A 358 6.59 0.57 4.52
CA CYS A 358 7.85 1.27 4.29
C CYS A 358 8.45 1.75 5.60
N TYR A 359 9.78 1.68 5.71
CA TYR A 359 10.53 2.27 6.82
C TYR A 359 10.43 3.79 6.77
N GLY A 360 9.91 4.42 7.81
CA GLY A 360 10.00 5.85 8.07
C GLY A 360 10.98 6.12 9.20
N ILE A 361 11.80 7.16 9.09
CA ILE A 361 12.76 7.57 10.12
C ILE A 361 12.23 8.81 10.81
N ASN A 362 12.14 8.77 12.14
CA ASN A 362 11.64 9.86 12.98
C ASN A 362 12.45 11.14 12.75
N VAL A 363 11.77 12.20 12.30
CA VAL A 363 12.41 13.49 12.04
C VAL A 363 12.98 14.15 13.30
N ASN A 364 12.47 13.79 14.49
CA ASN A 364 12.89 14.34 15.79
C ASN A 364 13.99 13.50 16.49
N ALA A 365 14.44 12.39 15.90
CA ALA A 365 15.56 11.62 16.43
C ALA A 365 16.86 12.45 16.39
N SER A 366 17.83 12.11 17.22
CA SER A 366 19.15 12.74 17.17
C SER A 366 19.90 12.40 15.87
N ASP A 367 20.91 13.17 15.51
CA ASP A 367 21.68 12.96 14.27
C ASP A 367 22.35 11.59 14.24
N ASP A 368 22.88 11.12 15.38
CA ASP A 368 23.48 9.79 15.48
C ASP A 368 22.43 8.68 15.31
N GLU A 369 21.23 8.83 15.85
CA GLU A 369 20.12 7.90 15.68
C GLU A 369 19.61 7.90 14.25
N LYS A 370 19.45 9.06 13.61
CA LYS A 370 19.07 9.18 12.19
C LYS A 370 20.09 8.50 11.28
N GLN A 371 21.39 8.75 11.54
CA GLN A 371 22.45 8.12 10.74
C GLN A 371 22.47 6.59 10.93
N ALA A 372 22.31 6.11 12.16
CA ALA A 372 22.21 4.69 12.45
C ALA A 372 20.97 4.06 11.80
N ALA A 373 19.84 4.77 11.80
CA ALA A 373 18.60 4.35 11.15
C ALA A 373 18.77 4.25 9.63
N LEU A 374 19.43 5.22 9.00
CA LEU A 374 19.74 5.17 7.55
C LEU A 374 20.60 3.97 7.20
N VAL A 375 21.64 3.69 8.00
CA VAL A 375 22.51 2.52 7.82
C VAL A 375 21.71 1.22 8.00
N PHE A 376 20.87 1.13 9.02
CA PHE A 376 20.03 -0.04 9.28
C PHE A 376 19.05 -0.29 8.14
N VAL A 377 18.29 0.72 7.73
CA VAL A 377 17.31 0.62 6.64
C VAL A 377 18.01 0.22 5.33
N LYS A 378 19.14 0.86 5.00
CA LYS A 378 19.89 0.52 3.79
C LYS A 378 20.41 -0.92 3.83
N TRP A 379 20.94 -1.36 4.98
CA TRP A 379 21.40 -2.73 5.16
C TRP A 379 20.25 -3.75 5.04
N MET A 380 19.09 -3.44 5.65
CA MET A 380 17.89 -4.28 5.54
C MET A 380 17.42 -4.41 4.09
N THR A 381 17.45 -3.32 3.33
CA THR A 381 17.00 -3.30 1.94
C THR A 381 17.99 -3.97 0.98
N GLU A 382 19.30 -3.73 1.13
CA GLU A 382 20.29 -4.10 0.11
C GLU A 382 21.10 -5.36 0.43
N LYS A 383 21.29 -5.70 1.73
CA LYS A 383 22.20 -6.79 2.15
C LYS A 383 21.57 -7.92 2.97
N SER A 384 20.50 -7.65 3.69
CA SER A 384 19.93 -8.62 4.63
C SER A 384 19.36 -9.86 3.95
N GLY A 385 18.93 -9.73 2.71
CA GLY A 385 18.10 -10.70 2.00
C GLY A 385 16.66 -10.77 2.50
N TYR A 386 16.23 -9.81 3.35
CA TYR A 386 14.90 -9.79 3.95
C TYR A 386 13.79 -9.89 2.90
N ALA A 387 13.78 -9.00 1.91
CA ALA A 387 12.77 -9.01 0.88
C ALA A 387 12.68 -10.36 0.13
N TYR A 388 13.81 -10.93 -0.26
CA TYR A 388 13.84 -12.25 -0.93
C TYR A 388 13.33 -13.38 -0.01
N ASN A 389 13.72 -13.37 1.27
CA ASN A 389 13.29 -14.39 2.22
C ASN A 389 11.78 -14.35 2.49
N GLU A 390 11.18 -13.16 2.46
CA GLU A 390 9.76 -12.91 2.68
C GLU A 390 8.94 -12.94 1.38
N ASP A 391 9.46 -13.58 0.32
CA ASP A 391 8.79 -13.73 -0.97
C ASP A 391 8.33 -12.40 -1.62
N SER A 392 9.05 -11.33 -1.30
CA SER A 392 8.83 -10.01 -1.87
C SER A 392 9.30 -9.93 -3.32
N LEU A 393 8.74 -8.98 -4.06
CA LEU A 393 9.36 -8.49 -5.29
C LEU A 393 10.72 -7.84 -4.97
N ALA A 394 11.63 -7.85 -5.96
CA ALA A 394 12.97 -7.29 -5.80
C ALA A 394 12.91 -5.79 -5.48
N LEU A 395 13.47 -5.38 -4.35
CA LEU A 395 13.56 -3.98 -3.95
C LEU A 395 14.77 -3.27 -4.57
N VAL A 396 15.83 -4.01 -4.86
CA VAL A 396 17.03 -3.47 -5.51
C VAL A 396 16.97 -3.78 -7.00
N PRO A 397 17.19 -2.79 -7.89
CA PRO A 397 17.21 -3.03 -9.32
C PRO A 397 18.14 -4.18 -9.73
N GLY A 398 17.60 -5.15 -10.45
CA GLY A 398 18.35 -6.33 -10.92
C GLY A 398 18.56 -7.45 -9.89
N ALA A 399 18.01 -7.33 -8.69
CA ALA A 399 17.98 -8.44 -7.73
C ALA A 399 16.92 -9.48 -8.12
N ASP A 400 17.08 -10.70 -7.59
CA ASP A 400 16.14 -11.80 -7.82
C ASP A 400 14.85 -11.63 -7.00
N SER A 401 13.74 -12.17 -7.53
CA SER A 401 12.46 -12.32 -6.85
C SER A 401 11.97 -13.76 -7.00
N LYS A 402 11.32 -14.31 -5.95
CA LYS A 402 10.73 -15.65 -6.02
C LYS A 402 9.40 -15.67 -6.79
N ILE A 403 8.67 -14.55 -6.78
CA ILE A 403 7.39 -14.43 -7.50
C ILE A 403 7.65 -13.92 -8.90
N SER A 404 7.16 -14.68 -9.89
CA SER A 404 7.15 -14.29 -11.30
C SER A 404 5.97 -14.94 -11.99
N PHE A 405 5.40 -14.27 -12.98
CA PHE A 405 4.34 -14.78 -13.83
C PHE A 405 4.78 -14.72 -15.29
N ASP A 406 4.71 -15.85 -16.01
CA ASP A 406 5.07 -15.92 -17.41
C ASP A 406 4.13 -15.03 -18.26
N GLY A 407 4.71 -14.04 -18.95
CA GLY A 407 3.96 -13.18 -19.85
C GLY A 407 3.10 -12.10 -19.18
N VAL A 408 3.29 -11.87 -17.88
CA VAL A 408 2.62 -10.81 -17.10
C VAL A 408 3.64 -9.74 -16.73
N ASP A 409 3.30 -8.48 -16.96
CA ASP A 409 4.14 -7.38 -16.53
C ASP A 409 3.78 -6.96 -15.09
N PHE A 410 4.78 -6.90 -14.23
CA PHE A 410 4.68 -6.28 -12.92
C PHE A 410 4.89 -4.78 -13.05
N VAL A 411 3.87 -4.01 -12.71
CA VAL A 411 3.87 -2.56 -12.95
C VAL A 411 3.45 -1.82 -11.68
N ALA A 412 4.17 -0.77 -11.35
CA ALA A 412 3.79 0.15 -10.26
C ALA A 412 2.94 1.31 -10.81
N ASP A 413 2.03 1.82 -9.98
CA ASP A 413 1.32 3.05 -10.28
C ASP A 413 2.30 4.23 -10.36
N GLU A 414 2.15 5.06 -11.39
CA GLU A 414 2.87 6.32 -11.50
C GLU A 414 2.41 7.28 -10.38
N PRO A 415 3.28 8.19 -9.91
CA PRO A 415 2.89 9.21 -8.95
C PRO A 415 1.76 10.11 -9.47
N ALA A 416 1.05 10.77 -8.55
CA ALA A 416 0.12 11.83 -8.90
C ALA A 416 0.86 13.01 -9.57
N LEU A 417 0.12 13.80 -10.34
CA LEU A 417 0.65 15.03 -10.92
C LEU A 417 0.86 16.09 -9.82
N ASP A 418 1.81 16.99 -10.04
CA ASP A 418 2.11 18.07 -9.11
C ASP A 418 0.86 18.91 -8.80
N GLY A 419 0.48 18.98 -7.54
CA GLY A 419 -0.70 19.71 -7.05
C GLY A 419 -1.99 18.90 -7.08
N GLU A 420 -1.96 17.63 -7.47
CA GLU A 420 -3.12 16.72 -7.51
C GLU A 420 -2.99 15.55 -6.50
N GLU A 421 -1.96 15.57 -5.66
CA GLU A 421 -1.63 14.48 -4.74
C GLU A 421 -2.78 14.13 -3.77
N ASP A 422 -3.64 15.11 -3.49
CA ASP A 422 -4.77 14.95 -2.56
C ASP A 422 -6.13 14.72 -3.23
N TYR A 423 -6.21 14.72 -4.56
CA TYR A 423 -7.52 14.65 -5.24
C TYR A 423 -8.30 13.37 -4.92
N LEU A 424 -7.62 12.23 -4.91
CA LEU A 424 -8.26 10.95 -4.58
C LEU A 424 -8.77 10.92 -3.12
N ASN A 425 -8.01 11.51 -2.19
CA ASN A 425 -8.43 11.63 -0.79
C ASN A 425 -9.64 12.54 -0.62
N GLN A 426 -9.68 13.68 -1.33
CA GLN A 426 -10.82 14.60 -1.33
C GLN A 426 -12.07 13.92 -1.88
N LEU A 427 -11.97 13.20 -3.01
CA LEU A 427 -13.07 12.46 -3.60
C LEU A 427 -13.58 11.35 -2.69
N ASN A 428 -12.66 10.61 -2.08
CA ASN A 428 -13.00 9.56 -1.12
C ASN A 428 -13.75 10.10 0.10
N SER A 429 -13.30 11.24 0.63
CA SER A 429 -13.92 11.90 1.77
C SER A 429 -15.35 12.38 1.47
N GLU A 430 -15.55 12.93 0.27
CA GLU A 430 -16.86 13.48 -0.12
C GLU A 430 -17.82 12.39 -0.61
N SER A 431 -17.34 11.39 -1.36
CA SER A 431 -18.16 10.29 -1.88
C SER A 431 -18.45 9.20 -0.85
N GLU A 432 -17.65 9.11 0.21
CA GLU A 432 -17.64 8.01 1.20
C GLU A 432 -17.32 6.63 0.57
N LEU A 433 -16.78 6.59 -0.65
CA LEU A 433 -16.45 5.32 -1.31
C LEU A 433 -15.11 4.72 -0.87
N ASN A 434 -14.20 5.53 -0.34
CA ASN A 434 -12.88 5.10 0.13
C ASN A 434 -12.13 4.21 -0.89
N VAL A 435 -12.18 4.55 -2.17
CA VAL A 435 -11.51 3.81 -3.24
C VAL A 435 -10.02 3.81 -3.02
N SER A 436 -9.39 2.63 -3.01
CA SER A 436 -7.96 2.43 -2.70
C SER A 436 -7.52 3.04 -1.35
N ASN A 437 -8.45 3.21 -0.42
CA ASN A 437 -8.23 3.77 0.91
C ASN A 437 -9.00 3.01 2.00
N GLY A 438 -8.89 1.69 2.00
CA GLY A 438 -9.55 0.83 2.99
C GLY A 438 -11.09 0.80 2.86
N GLY A 439 -11.62 0.87 1.64
CA GLY A 439 -13.05 0.86 1.34
C GLY A 439 -13.75 -0.47 1.60
N ASN A 440 -13.58 -1.04 2.79
CA ASN A 440 -14.07 -2.37 3.14
C ASN A 440 -15.59 -2.48 3.05
N ASP A 441 -16.33 -1.50 3.59
CA ASP A 441 -17.79 -1.51 3.68
C ASP A 441 -18.46 -1.55 2.29
N LYS A 442 -17.90 -0.83 1.31
CA LYS A 442 -18.48 -0.83 -0.04
C LYS A 442 -18.32 -2.19 -0.74
N ILE A 443 -17.20 -2.89 -0.50
CA ILE A 443 -16.96 -4.24 -1.06
C ILE A 443 -17.82 -5.27 -0.32
N GLN A 444 -17.97 -5.14 1.01
CA GLN A 444 -18.90 -5.97 1.79
C GLN A 444 -20.32 -5.82 1.26
N ALA A 445 -20.76 -4.60 0.92
CA ALA A 445 -22.08 -4.35 0.34
C ALA A 445 -22.31 -5.09 -0.99
N ILE A 446 -21.30 -5.24 -1.84
CA ILE A 446 -21.39 -6.06 -3.07
C ILE A 446 -21.76 -7.51 -2.71
N ILE A 447 -21.07 -8.08 -1.72
CA ILE A 447 -21.32 -9.47 -1.27
C ILE A 447 -22.75 -9.60 -0.69
N GLU A 448 -23.17 -8.66 0.16
CA GLU A 448 -24.48 -8.64 0.77
C GLU A 448 -25.61 -8.56 -0.26
N HIS A 449 -25.50 -7.62 -1.20
CA HIS A 449 -26.50 -7.46 -2.25
C HIS A 449 -26.54 -8.65 -3.22
N ALA A 450 -25.39 -9.20 -3.59
CA ALA A 450 -25.32 -10.40 -4.43
C ALA A 450 -25.95 -11.61 -3.75
N LYS A 451 -25.70 -11.78 -2.43
CA LYS A 451 -26.26 -12.91 -1.65
C LYS A 451 -27.75 -12.77 -1.45
N ASN A 452 -28.24 -11.56 -1.15
CA ASN A 452 -29.65 -11.29 -0.90
C ASN A 452 -30.47 -11.17 -2.18
N GLY A 453 -29.84 -10.83 -3.31
CA GLY A 453 -30.52 -10.59 -4.58
C GLY A 453 -31.47 -9.38 -4.55
N ASP A 454 -31.19 -8.40 -3.68
CA ASP A 454 -32.04 -7.23 -3.45
C ASP A 454 -31.63 -6.00 -4.25
N MET A 455 -30.39 -5.95 -4.79
CA MET A 455 -29.87 -4.91 -5.65
C MET A 455 -29.05 -5.52 -6.77
N SER A 456 -29.27 -5.06 -8.01
CA SER A 456 -28.46 -5.53 -9.15
C SER A 456 -27.06 -4.92 -9.12
N PHE A 457 -26.11 -5.60 -9.74
CA PHE A 457 -24.74 -5.06 -9.84
C PHE A 457 -24.70 -3.71 -10.55
N ASP A 458 -25.47 -3.55 -11.63
CA ASP A 458 -25.58 -2.29 -12.36
C ASP A 458 -26.12 -1.15 -11.46
N ASP A 459 -27.09 -1.43 -10.60
CA ASP A 459 -27.65 -0.41 -9.70
C ASP A 459 -26.60 0.01 -8.66
N ILE A 460 -25.80 -0.91 -8.13
CA ILE A 460 -24.68 -0.60 -7.22
C ILE A 460 -23.66 0.32 -7.93
N MET A 461 -23.22 -0.05 -9.12
CA MET A 461 -22.25 0.73 -9.88
C MET A 461 -22.79 2.11 -10.30
N ASN A 462 -24.07 2.20 -10.63
CA ASN A 462 -24.72 3.48 -10.93
C ASN A 462 -24.78 4.39 -9.68
N GLU A 463 -25.06 3.82 -8.50
CA GLU A 463 -25.02 4.58 -7.24
C GLU A 463 -23.61 5.12 -6.98
N TRP A 464 -22.58 4.31 -7.16
CA TRP A 464 -21.18 4.74 -6.95
C TRP A 464 -20.76 5.80 -7.98
N ASN A 465 -21.16 5.66 -9.24
CA ASN A 465 -20.92 6.68 -10.25
C ASN A 465 -21.59 8.03 -9.89
N GLN A 466 -22.80 7.99 -9.33
CA GLN A 466 -23.47 9.22 -8.89
C GLN A 466 -22.72 9.86 -7.71
N LYS A 467 -22.36 9.08 -6.68
CA LYS A 467 -21.57 9.58 -5.54
C LYS A 467 -20.23 10.17 -5.98
N TRP A 468 -19.55 9.53 -6.93
CA TRP A 468 -18.28 10.01 -7.48
C TRP A 468 -18.45 11.34 -8.24
N SER A 469 -19.47 11.43 -9.10
CA SER A 469 -19.77 12.65 -9.83
C SER A 469 -20.14 13.82 -8.90
N ASP A 470 -20.94 13.55 -7.86
CA ASP A 470 -21.32 14.57 -6.87
C ASP A 470 -20.08 15.06 -6.10
N ALA A 471 -19.15 14.15 -5.78
CA ALA A 471 -17.88 14.48 -5.13
C ALA A 471 -16.95 15.29 -6.06
N GLN A 472 -16.85 14.95 -7.36
CA GLN A 472 -16.08 15.73 -8.33
C GLN A 472 -16.60 17.18 -8.42
N ASP A 473 -17.92 17.35 -8.44
CA ASP A 473 -18.55 18.69 -8.45
C ASP A 473 -18.28 19.45 -7.14
N ALA A 474 -18.42 18.79 -5.99
CA ALA A 474 -18.18 19.39 -4.67
C ALA A 474 -16.72 19.81 -4.47
N CYS A 475 -15.77 18.98 -4.90
CA CYS A 475 -14.34 19.26 -4.82
C CYS A 475 -13.83 20.18 -5.97
N SER A 476 -14.70 20.51 -6.95
CA SER A 476 -14.32 21.29 -8.14
C SER A 476 -13.20 20.64 -8.96
N ILE A 477 -13.17 19.31 -9.01
CA ILE A 477 -12.23 18.56 -9.83
C ILE A 477 -12.77 18.45 -11.26
N GLU A 478 -11.97 18.88 -12.24
CA GLU A 478 -12.35 18.85 -13.65
C GLU A 478 -12.39 17.42 -14.17
N VAL A 479 -13.49 17.08 -14.85
CA VAL A 479 -13.65 15.79 -15.54
C VAL A 479 -13.08 15.90 -16.95
N THR A 480 -11.99 15.20 -17.23
CA THR A 480 -11.27 15.26 -18.50
C THR A 480 -11.21 13.90 -19.22
N GLU A 481 -11.48 12.79 -18.49
CA GLU A 481 -11.44 11.42 -19.02
C GLU A 481 -12.89 10.89 -19.19
N GLU A 482 -13.14 10.12 -20.28
CA GLU A 482 -14.47 9.56 -20.60
C GLU A 482 -14.66 8.14 -20.02
#